data_33d0c054fb765daacce158ebbb5c7187
#
_entry.id   33d0c054fb765daacce158ebbb5c7187
#
_cell.length_a   1.000
_cell.length_b   1.000
_cell.length_c   1.000
_cell.angle_alpha   90.00
_cell.angle_beta   90.00
_cell.angle_gamma   90.00
#
_symmetry.space_group_name_H-M   'P 1'
#
loop_
_entity.id
_entity.type
_entity.pdbx_description
1 polymer ?
#
loop_
_entity_poly.entity_id
_entity_poly.type
_entity_poly.pdbx_seq_one_letter_code
_entity_poly.pdbx_strand_id
1 'polypeptide(L)'
;MPQYVPPPTPQYALESGPVLLKDGRTATLRPATPEDRPKLIEFLARLSPQARAFRFFSEIKPETAADLLLRQHPGEDKVALLVLTGDQQRAELTDQQRAEGTTPERIIASGEYVQEGPGSTSAEVAFLVEDSYQGRGLGSLLLERLALIGVRRGIRRFHAFTLAENRQMLEVFKASGYTLHSHRESGEVEVSFDIEPTADTLARFELRERVATVASLEPLFHPRGVAVVGASRDPASVGYRVLENLVLNRFQGPVYPVNPAAAETPGEVPVVGSMLAYASVEDVPWPVDLAIITTSKDSVLGAAESCGRRGVRAVMVLTTDLEAEQIRALTALCNGYGMRLVGPGSLGVIVNYPEVQLCAGLSSALPPKGRIALSSQSGAVGLAVVEYARETGLGLSSFVSLGAKVDISSNDLIQYWEEDEATGLILLYLESFGNPRRFARLARRVGRKKPLLVVRPGRDPVVETLFKQTGVVRAENLEEMFDIAALMAYQPLPEGPKVALLTNAYGPAMLAAEAL
;
A
#
# COMPACT_ATOMS: atom_id res chain seq x y z
N MET A 1 -22.02 -11.88 10.70
CA MET A 1 -20.59 -11.79 11.04
C MET A 1 -20.36 -10.47 11.73
N PRO A 2 -19.65 -10.36 12.86
CA PRO A 2 -19.30 -9.07 13.43
C PRO A 2 -18.42 -8.33 12.41
N GLN A 3 -18.87 -7.15 11.98
CA GLN A 3 -18.09 -6.28 11.10
C GLN A 3 -16.81 -5.88 11.84
N TYR A 4 -15.65 -6.24 11.29
CA TYR A 4 -14.40 -5.65 11.75
C TYR A 4 -14.45 -4.15 11.42
N VAL A 5 -14.68 -3.33 12.44
CA VAL A 5 -14.49 -1.89 12.37
C VAL A 5 -13.00 -1.66 12.69
N PRO A 6 -12.17 -1.26 11.71
CA PRO A 6 -10.80 -0.90 12.03
C PRO A 6 -10.82 0.21 13.09
N PRO A 7 -9.93 0.16 14.08
CA PRO A 7 -9.87 1.20 15.11
C PRO A 7 -9.74 2.57 14.42
N PRO A 8 -10.34 3.63 14.98
CA PRO A 8 -10.20 4.97 14.43
C PRO A 8 -8.71 5.28 14.31
N THR A 9 -8.30 5.78 13.15
CA THR A 9 -6.89 6.16 12.88
C THR A 9 -6.43 7.08 14.01
N PRO A 10 -5.48 6.65 14.86
CA PRO A 10 -5.10 7.42 16.03
C PRO A 10 -4.56 8.80 15.61
N GLN A 11 -4.65 9.79 16.51
CA GLN A 11 -3.97 11.09 16.36
C GLN A 11 -2.45 10.95 16.14
N TYR A 12 -1.90 9.76 16.38
CA TYR A 12 -0.50 9.35 16.22
C TYR A 12 -0.09 8.96 14.78
N ALA A 13 -0.99 9.00 13.80
CA ALA A 13 -0.70 8.56 12.42
C ALA A 13 0.46 9.33 11.71
N LEU A 14 0.90 10.46 12.26
CA LEU A 14 2.10 11.16 11.79
C LEU A 14 3.37 10.61 12.43
N GLU A 15 3.29 10.20 13.69
CA GLU A 15 4.44 9.79 14.50
C GLU A 15 4.67 8.27 14.44
N SER A 16 3.64 7.47 14.11
CA SER A 16 3.80 6.03 14.01
C SER A 16 2.83 5.39 13.01
N GLY A 17 3.24 4.27 12.44
CA GLY A 17 2.43 3.45 11.53
C GLY A 17 3.20 2.95 10.32
N PRO A 18 2.56 2.13 9.48
CA PRO A 18 3.15 1.66 8.25
C PRO A 18 3.37 2.83 7.27
N VAL A 19 4.48 2.78 6.55
CA VAL A 19 4.87 3.74 5.51
C VAL A 19 5.31 2.99 4.26
N LEU A 20 5.08 3.60 3.10
CA LEU A 20 5.53 3.06 1.82
C LEU A 20 6.82 3.74 1.39
N LEU A 21 7.80 2.94 1.02
CA LEU A 21 9.03 3.38 0.39
C LEU A 21 8.81 3.60 -1.11
N LYS A 22 9.68 4.36 -1.75
CA LYS A 22 9.57 4.67 -3.19
C LYS A 22 9.59 3.41 -4.08
N ASP A 23 10.24 2.34 -3.62
CA ASP A 23 10.28 1.05 -4.32
C ASP A 23 9.04 0.16 -4.04
N GLY A 24 8.05 0.69 -3.32
CA GLY A 24 6.78 0.04 -3.00
C GLY A 24 6.81 -0.90 -1.79
N ARG A 25 7.94 -1.08 -1.12
CA ARG A 25 8.01 -1.89 0.11
C ARG A 25 7.39 -1.13 1.28
N THR A 26 6.82 -1.88 2.22
CA THR A 26 6.36 -1.32 3.50
C THR A 26 7.50 -1.27 4.51
N ALA A 27 7.43 -0.29 5.39
CA ALA A 27 8.29 -0.17 6.57
C ALA A 27 7.44 0.40 7.72
N THR A 28 7.93 0.33 8.95
CA THR A 28 7.24 0.91 10.10
C THR A 28 7.96 2.16 10.55
N LEU A 29 7.23 3.27 10.63
CA LEU A 29 7.70 4.51 11.25
C LEU A 29 7.20 4.56 12.70
N ARG A 30 8.04 4.92 13.66
CA ARG A 30 7.65 5.20 15.03
C ARG A 30 8.65 6.09 15.77
N PRO A 31 8.26 6.72 16.88
CA PRO A 31 9.20 7.41 17.76
C PRO A 31 10.28 6.46 18.29
N ALA A 32 11.48 7.02 18.49
CA ALA A 32 12.56 6.33 19.18
C ALA A 32 12.26 6.24 20.68
N THR A 33 12.61 5.11 21.29
CA THR A 33 12.49 4.88 22.72
C THR A 33 13.85 4.47 23.30
N PRO A 34 14.09 4.58 24.61
CA PRO A 34 15.34 4.15 25.24
C PRO A 34 15.67 2.67 24.98
N GLU A 35 14.65 1.83 24.81
CA GLU A 35 14.79 0.39 24.54
C GLU A 35 15.39 0.13 23.14
N ASP A 36 15.38 1.13 22.25
CA ASP A 36 15.98 1.00 20.91
C ASP A 36 17.50 1.11 20.89
N ARG A 37 18.14 1.42 22.02
CA ARG A 37 19.59 1.59 22.11
C ARG A 37 20.39 0.45 21.46
N PRO A 38 20.13 -0.83 21.73
CA PRO A 38 20.84 -1.92 21.07
C PRO A 38 20.65 -1.93 19.54
N LYS A 39 19.41 -1.74 19.06
CA LYS A 39 19.11 -1.68 17.62
C LYS A 39 19.76 -0.45 16.94
N LEU A 40 19.86 0.68 17.66
CA LEU A 40 20.56 1.87 17.16
C LEU A 40 22.06 1.65 17.04
N ILE A 41 22.69 0.98 18.00
CA ILE A 41 24.12 0.61 17.91
C ILE A 41 24.35 -0.29 16.69
N GLU A 42 23.53 -1.31 16.48
CA GLU A 42 23.61 -2.18 15.31
C GLU A 42 23.41 -1.40 14.00
N PHE A 43 22.42 -0.49 13.94
CA PHE A 43 22.18 0.39 12.80
C PHE A 43 23.38 1.26 12.48
N LEU A 44 23.92 1.96 13.48
CA LEU A 44 25.08 2.84 13.34
C LEU A 44 26.36 2.08 12.94
N ALA A 45 26.52 0.82 13.39
CA ALA A 45 27.62 -0.03 12.99
C ALA A 45 27.56 -0.46 11.51
N ARG A 46 26.34 -0.58 10.95
CA ARG A 46 26.14 -0.91 9.52
C ARG A 46 26.35 0.27 8.57
N LEU A 47 26.28 1.51 9.08
CA LEU A 47 26.52 2.70 8.27
C LEU A 47 27.99 2.78 7.81
N SER A 48 28.20 3.26 6.59
CA SER A 48 29.55 3.58 6.13
C SER A 48 30.20 4.66 7.01
N PRO A 49 31.54 4.69 7.10
CA PRO A 49 32.24 5.78 7.79
C PRO A 49 31.83 7.16 7.26
N GLN A 50 31.60 7.26 5.96
CA GLN A 50 31.18 8.50 5.31
C GLN A 50 29.77 8.94 5.77
N ALA A 51 28.80 8.02 5.85
CA ALA A 51 27.45 8.33 6.31
C ALA A 51 27.45 8.83 7.76
N ARG A 52 28.26 8.23 8.64
CA ARG A 52 28.45 8.70 10.01
C ARG A 52 29.12 10.09 10.07
N ALA A 53 30.20 10.28 9.28
CA ALA A 53 30.90 11.56 9.22
C ALA A 53 29.98 12.69 8.71
N PHE A 54 29.11 12.42 7.75
CA PHE A 54 28.12 13.39 7.27
C PHE A 54 27.11 13.83 8.33
N ARG A 55 26.81 12.97 9.31
CA ARG A 55 25.84 13.32 10.39
C ARG A 55 26.51 13.94 11.61
N PHE A 56 27.67 13.44 12.01
CA PHE A 56 28.29 13.82 13.28
C PHE A 56 29.52 14.73 13.12
N PHE A 57 29.90 15.05 11.89
CA PHE A 57 31.06 15.89 11.54
C PHE A 57 32.39 15.40 12.12
N SER A 58 32.41 14.16 12.61
CA SER A 58 33.56 13.52 13.25
C SER A 58 33.41 12.00 13.23
N GLU A 59 34.52 11.30 13.43
CA GLU A 59 34.47 9.87 13.73
C GLU A 59 33.89 9.66 15.13
N ILE A 60 32.77 8.96 15.22
CA ILE A 60 32.09 8.66 16.47
C ILE A 60 31.82 7.16 16.59
N LYS A 61 31.97 6.62 17.78
CA LYS A 61 31.63 5.21 18.07
C LYS A 61 30.12 5.02 18.04
N PRO A 62 29.62 3.87 17.54
CA PRO A 62 28.19 3.58 17.48
C PRO A 62 27.45 3.74 18.81
N GLU A 63 28.09 3.35 19.92
CA GLU A 63 27.52 3.45 21.26
C GLU A 63 27.28 4.91 21.67
N THR A 64 28.28 5.76 21.45
CA THR A 64 28.21 7.19 21.77
C THR A 64 27.19 7.89 20.88
N ALA A 65 27.16 7.54 19.60
CA ALA A 65 26.16 8.10 18.66
C ALA A 65 24.73 7.68 19.02
N ALA A 66 24.50 6.42 19.44
CA ALA A 66 23.20 5.95 19.92
C ALA A 66 22.75 6.73 21.17
N ASP A 67 23.65 7.00 22.11
CA ASP A 67 23.36 7.77 23.31
C ASP A 67 22.99 9.23 22.95
N LEU A 68 23.64 9.84 21.97
CA LEU A 68 23.28 11.17 21.48
C LEU A 68 21.90 11.21 20.82
N LEU A 69 21.58 10.21 20.00
CA LEU A 69 20.28 10.13 19.34
C LEU A 69 19.12 9.95 20.34
N LEU A 70 19.36 9.21 21.42
CA LEU A 70 18.35 8.97 22.49
C LEU A 70 18.33 10.06 23.56
N ARG A 71 19.33 10.93 23.62
CA ARG A 71 19.43 11.96 24.65
C ARG A 71 18.30 12.95 24.55
N GLN A 72 17.62 13.18 25.66
CA GLN A 72 16.63 14.25 25.83
C GLN A 72 17.16 15.26 26.84
N HIS A 73 17.03 16.54 26.54
CA HIS A 73 17.35 17.59 27.48
C HIS A 73 16.07 18.14 28.12
N PRO A 74 16.04 18.32 29.45
CA PRO A 74 14.89 18.92 30.12
C PRO A 74 14.57 20.30 29.55
N GLY A 75 13.33 20.52 29.12
CA GLY A 75 12.85 21.81 28.58
C GLY A 75 13.09 22.01 27.08
N GLU A 76 13.72 21.08 26.38
CA GLU A 76 13.84 21.12 24.92
C GLU A 76 12.80 20.18 24.28
N ASP A 77 12.12 20.63 23.20
CA ASP A 77 11.28 19.75 22.40
C ASP A 77 12.17 19.03 21.39
N LYS A 78 12.32 17.72 21.59
CA LYS A 78 13.01 16.83 20.68
C LYS A 78 12.05 15.76 20.18
N VAL A 79 12.02 15.54 18.87
CA VAL A 79 11.33 14.42 18.23
C VAL A 79 12.35 13.61 17.47
N ALA A 80 12.45 12.33 17.80
CA ALA A 80 13.26 11.37 17.07
C ALA A 80 12.37 10.26 16.53
N LEU A 81 12.41 10.02 15.21
CA LEU A 81 11.66 9.01 14.50
C LEU A 81 12.60 7.95 13.95
N LEU A 82 12.19 6.70 14.05
CA LEU A 82 12.87 5.56 13.47
C LEU A 82 12.02 4.96 12.36
N VAL A 83 12.67 4.54 11.29
CA VAL A 83 12.06 3.68 10.26
C VAL A 83 12.65 2.30 10.37
N LEU A 84 11.77 1.30 10.53
CA LEU A 84 12.14 -0.08 10.77
C LEU A 84 11.59 -0.98 9.67
N THR A 85 12.32 -2.05 9.39
CA THR A 85 11.86 -3.16 8.52
C THR A 85 12.15 -4.48 9.20
N GLY A 86 11.50 -5.57 8.78
CA GLY A 86 11.85 -6.91 9.23
C GLY A 86 13.26 -7.28 8.82
N ASP A 87 13.95 -7.96 9.69
CA ASP A 87 15.29 -8.49 9.42
C ASP A 87 15.18 -9.83 8.67
N GLN A 88 15.24 -9.77 7.35
CA GLN A 88 15.14 -10.94 6.47
C GLN A 88 16.32 -11.93 6.62
N GLN A 89 17.39 -11.54 7.32
CA GLN A 89 18.58 -12.37 7.53
C GLN A 89 18.56 -13.11 8.89
N ARG A 90 17.63 -12.79 9.78
CA ARG A 90 17.49 -13.48 11.06
C ARG A 90 16.75 -14.80 10.93
N ALA A 91 17.07 -15.73 11.85
CA ALA A 91 16.49 -17.06 11.97
C ALA A 91 14.94 -17.03 12.07
N GLU A 92 14.33 -18.20 11.85
CA GLU A 92 12.88 -18.41 11.97
C GLU A 92 12.28 -17.79 13.24
N LEU A 93 11.08 -17.24 13.11
CA LEU A 93 10.34 -16.71 14.26
C LEU A 93 9.99 -17.84 15.24
N THR A 94 10.07 -17.54 16.52
CA THR A 94 9.49 -18.43 17.55
C THR A 94 7.96 -18.47 17.42
N ASP A 95 7.33 -19.53 17.95
CA ASP A 95 5.87 -19.63 17.92
C ASP A 95 5.18 -18.43 18.59
N GLN A 96 5.77 -17.92 19.68
CA GLN A 96 5.27 -16.72 20.35
C GLN A 96 5.39 -15.48 19.45
N GLN A 97 6.53 -15.25 18.81
CA GLN A 97 6.73 -14.13 17.88
C GLN A 97 5.77 -14.21 16.69
N ARG A 98 5.53 -15.43 16.19
CA ARG A 98 4.58 -15.66 15.09
C ARG A 98 3.15 -15.36 15.52
N ALA A 99 2.73 -15.79 16.71
CA ALA A 99 1.40 -15.52 17.24
C ALA A 99 1.17 -14.02 17.51
N GLU A 100 2.20 -13.31 17.95
CA GLU A 100 2.17 -11.87 18.19
C GLU A 100 2.37 -11.04 16.89
N GLY A 101 2.72 -11.67 15.76
CA GLY A 101 3.08 -10.98 14.50
C GLY A 101 4.36 -10.15 14.62
N THR A 102 5.24 -10.51 15.57
CA THR A 102 6.46 -9.76 15.86
C THR A 102 7.60 -10.31 15.00
N THR A 103 7.99 -9.58 13.95
CA THR A 103 9.21 -9.88 13.20
C THR A 103 10.42 -9.26 13.88
N PRO A 104 11.61 -9.88 13.81
CA PRO A 104 12.85 -9.23 14.21
C PRO A 104 13.00 -7.94 13.39
N GLU A 105 12.86 -6.82 14.06
CA GLU A 105 12.94 -5.51 13.41
C GLU A 105 14.37 -4.99 13.41
N ARG A 106 14.77 -4.35 12.30
CA ARG A 106 16.01 -3.58 12.22
C ARG A 106 15.70 -2.14 11.80
N ILE A 107 16.44 -1.20 12.37
CA ILE A 107 16.38 0.21 11.98
C ILE A 107 17.11 0.37 10.64
N ILE A 108 16.46 1.08 9.70
CA ILE A 108 17.00 1.41 8.37
C ILE A 108 17.18 2.91 8.15
N ALA A 109 16.49 3.73 8.95
CA ALA A 109 16.68 5.17 8.94
C ALA A 109 16.26 5.78 10.29
N SER A 110 16.87 6.92 10.61
CA SER A 110 16.54 7.76 11.76
C SER A 110 16.45 9.21 11.29
N GLY A 111 15.51 9.97 11.84
CA GLY A 111 15.40 11.40 11.66
C GLY A 111 14.97 12.06 12.95
N GLU A 112 15.51 13.23 13.23
CA GLU A 112 15.17 13.96 14.44
C GLU A 112 15.11 15.47 14.18
N TYR A 113 14.34 16.16 14.99
CA TYR A 113 14.57 17.59 15.21
C TYR A 113 14.79 17.89 16.68
N VAL A 114 15.59 18.91 16.95
CA VAL A 114 15.87 19.42 18.29
C VAL A 114 15.61 20.93 18.29
N GLN A 115 14.74 21.40 19.18
CA GLN A 115 14.42 22.82 19.35
C GLN A 115 15.64 23.58 19.89
N GLU A 116 15.93 24.78 19.38
CA GLU A 116 17.10 25.58 19.76
C GLU A 116 17.09 26.12 21.22
N GLY A 117 16.07 25.81 21.96
CA GLY A 117 15.91 26.20 23.36
C GLY A 117 14.43 26.33 23.72
N PRO A 118 14.12 26.45 25.03
CA PRO A 118 12.74 26.49 25.48
C PRO A 118 11.96 27.66 24.85
N GLY A 119 10.87 27.35 24.17
CA GLY A 119 9.99 28.33 23.52
C GLY A 119 10.49 28.86 22.15
N SER A 120 11.63 28.41 21.62
CA SER A 120 12.06 28.74 20.26
C SER A 120 11.08 28.21 19.24
N THR A 121 10.84 28.92 18.14
CA THR A 121 10.08 28.44 16.99
C THR A 121 10.99 27.85 15.91
N SER A 122 12.29 27.75 16.16
CA SER A 122 13.30 27.14 15.30
C SER A 122 13.81 25.84 15.88
N ALA A 123 14.13 24.88 15.02
CA ALA A 123 14.70 23.59 15.41
C ALA A 123 15.73 23.11 14.38
N GLU A 124 16.78 22.47 14.86
CA GLU A 124 17.73 21.76 14.02
C GLU A 124 17.14 20.42 13.58
N VAL A 125 17.21 20.10 12.29
CA VAL A 125 16.74 18.83 11.74
C VAL A 125 17.89 18.01 11.15
N ALA A 126 17.89 16.71 11.40
CA ALA A 126 18.92 15.81 10.90
C ALA A 126 18.40 14.41 10.60
N PHE A 127 19.08 13.71 9.68
CA PHE A 127 18.68 12.37 9.18
C PHE A 127 19.87 11.45 9.05
N LEU A 128 19.60 10.16 9.20
CA LEU A 128 20.51 9.06 8.88
C LEU A 128 19.73 8.01 8.10
N VAL A 129 20.30 7.53 7.01
CA VAL A 129 19.71 6.45 6.19
C VAL A 129 20.81 5.42 5.91
N GLU A 130 20.51 4.15 6.18
CA GLU A 130 21.43 3.05 5.87
C GLU A 130 21.75 3.04 4.37
N ASP A 131 23.03 2.85 4.02
CA ASP A 131 23.54 3.00 2.65
C ASP A 131 22.75 2.15 1.64
N SER A 132 22.38 0.91 2.01
CA SER A 132 21.57 0.00 1.19
C SER A 132 20.11 0.44 0.97
N TYR A 133 19.64 1.42 1.75
CA TYR A 133 18.28 1.97 1.67
C TYR A 133 18.23 3.41 1.16
N GLN A 134 19.36 4.00 0.81
CA GLN A 134 19.40 5.31 0.17
C GLN A 134 18.72 5.31 -1.20
N GLY A 135 18.24 6.47 -1.67
CA GLY A 135 17.49 6.58 -2.93
C GLY A 135 16.03 6.10 -2.88
N ARG A 136 15.57 5.51 -1.78
CA ARG A 136 14.20 4.99 -1.61
C ARG A 136 13.21 5.99 -0.99
N GLY A 137 13.58 7.26 -0.90
CA GLY A 137 12.72 8.34 -0.43
C GLY A 137 12.60 8.47 1.09
N LEU A 138 13.43 7.78 1.88
CA LEU A 138 13.40 7.80 3.34
C LEU A 138 13.71 9.19 3.92
N GLY A 139 14.71 9.90 3.40
CA GLY A 139 15.02 11.25 3.84
C GLY A 139 13.87 12.22 3.61
N SER A 140 13.24 12.19 2.44
CA SER A 140 12.06 13.02 2.15
C SER A 140 10.86 12.65 3.03
N LEU A 141 10.63 11.37 3.30
CA LEU A 141 9.58 10.90 4.20
C LEU A 141 9.80 11.42 5.63
N LEU A 142 11.02 11.29 6.16
CA LEU A 142 11.36 11.76 7.50
C LEU A 142 11.22 13.28 7.61
N LEU A 143 11.71 14.04 6.62
CA LEU A 143 11.54 15.49 6.56
C LEU A 143 10.08 15.89 6.57
N GLU A 144 9.23 15.27 5.73
CA GLU A 144 7.79 15.49 5.69
C GLU A 144 7.14 15.26 7.06
N ARG A 145 7.45 14.13 7.71
CA ARG A 145 6.86 13.76 9.00
C ARG A 145 7.30 14.70 10.11
N LEU A 146 8.60 14.97 10.21
CA LEU A 146 9.15 15.88 11.22
C LEU A 146 8.62 17.31 11.06
N ALA A 147 8.50 17.81 9.81
CA ALA A 147 7.94 19.14 9.57
C ALA A 147 6.47 19.23 9.99
N LEU A 148 5.64 18.23 9.63
CA LEU A 148 4.23 18.20 10.04
C LEU A 148 4.05 18.08 11.55
N ILE A 149 4.92 17.34 12.24
CA ILE A 149 4.94 17.23 13.69
C ILE A 149 5.39 18.57 14.31
N GLY A 150 6.48 19.15 13.77
CA GLY A 150 7.02 20.44 14.21
C GLY A 150 5.97 21.56 14.17
N VAL A 151 5.26 21.71 13.04
CA VAL A 151 4.17 22.70 12.92
C VAL A 151 3.10 22.50 13.99
N ARG A 152 2.71 21.27 14.30
CA ARG A 152 1.73 20.99 15.36
C ARG A 152 2.23 21.32 16.76
N ARG A 153 3.56 21.29 16.96
CA ARG A 153 4.22 21.62 18.22
C ARG A 153 4.71 23.08 18.29
N GLY A 154 4.36 23.90 17.27
CA GLY A 154 4.66 25.34 17.26
C GLY A 154 6.01 25.70 16.67
N ILE A 155 6.76 24.74 16.12
CA ILE A 155 7.97 25.03 15.33
C ILE A 155 7.54 25.64 13.99
N ARG A 156 8.26 26.67 13.55
CA ARG A 156 8.00 27.38 12.29
C ARG A 156 9.12 27.26 11.29
N ARG A 157 10.34 27.04 11.77
CA ARG A 157 11.54 26.98 10.91
C ARG A 157 12.40 25.78 11.27
N PHE A 158 12.88 25.09 10.24
CA PHE A 158 13.97 24.14 10.37
C PHE A 158 15.26 24.73 9.81
N HIS A 159 16.38 24.38 10.44
CA HIS A 159 17.71 24.53 9.89
C HIS A 159 18.43 23.18 9.98
N ALA A 160 19.38 22.98 9.09
CA ALA A 160 20.19 21.78 9.02
C ALA A 160 21.61 22.12 8.61
N PHE A 161 22.58 21.46 9.23
CA PHE A 161 23.97 21.56 8.85
C PHE A 161 24.38 20.32 8.07
N THR A 162 25.11 20.49 6.98
CA THR A 162 25.60 19.37 6.16
C THR A 162 26.93 19.75 5.49
N LEU A 163 27.75 18.77 5.18
CA LEU A 163 28.94 19.00 4.36
C LEU A 163 28.54 19.24 2.90
N ALA A 164 29.26 20.14 2.23
CA ALA A 164 29.00 20.49 0.81
C ALA A 164 29.12 19.27 -0.14
N GLU A 165 29.84 18.23 0.29
CA GLU A 165 30.02 16.97 -0.42
C GLU A 165 28.79 16.06 -0.31
N ASN A 166 27.92 16.25 0.69
CA ASN A 166 26.71 15.48 0.90
C ASN A 166 25.60 15.94 -0.06
N ARG A 167 25.79 15.67 -1.34
CA ARG A 167 24.85 16.05 -2.40
C ARG A 167 23.46 15.44 -2.19
N GLN A 168 23.41 14.22 -1.67
CA GLN A 168 22.14 13.51 -1.45
C GLN A 168 21.25 14.24 -0.43
N MET A 169 21.82 14.73 0.67
CA MET A 169 21.08 15.50 1.66
C MET A 169 20.59 16.84 1.09
N LEU A 170 21.43 17.54 0.34
CA LEU A 170 21.05 18.78 -0.33
C LEU A 170 19.91 18.56 -1.35
N GLU A 171 19.89 17.41 -2.04
CA GLU A 171 18.79 17.04 -2.93
C GLU A 171 17.47 16.77 -2.18
N VAL A 172 17.52 16.15 -1.00
CA VAL A 172 16.34 15.95 -0.16
C VAL A 172 15.69 17.29 0.18
N PHE A 173 16.47 18.29 0.59
CA PHE A 173 15.95 19.63 0.89
C PHE A 173 15.40 20.30 -0.37
N LYS A 174 16.11 20.29 -1.50
CA LYS A 174 15.64 20.88 -2.77
C LYS A 174 14.35 20.23 -3.28
N ALA A 175 14.22 18.92 -3.10
CA ALA A 175 13.05 18.17 -3.53
C ALA A 175 11.83 18.35 -2.61
N SER A 176 12.00 18.94 -1.42
CA SER A 176 10.94 19.09 -0.41
C SER A 176 9.81 20.04 -0.81
N GLY A 177 10.11 21.02 -1.67
CA GLY A 177 9.18 22.09 -2.06
C GLY A 177 9.14 23.29 -1.12
N TYR A 178 9.96 23.28 -0.05
CA TYR A 178 10.15 24.45 0.79
C TYR A 178 11.05 25.48 0.12
N THR A 179 10.86 26.77 0.45
CA THR A 179 11.77 27.82 0.01
C THR A 179 13.03 27.78 0.88
N LEU A 180 14.15 27.41 0.26
CA LEU A 180 15.40 27.20 0.98
C LEU A 180 16.24 28.48 1.01
N HIS A 181 16.80 28.78 2.16
CA HIS A 181 17.91 29.72 2.36
C HIS A 181 19.15 28.89 2.69
N SER A 182 20.25 29.12 1.99
CA SER A 182 21.50 28.40 2.24
C SER A 182 22.65 29.35 2.40
N HIS A 183 23.47 29.10 3.43
CA HIS A 183 24.75 29.77 3.67
C HIS A 183 25.85 28.74 3.65
N ARG A 184 26.98 29.07 3.01
CA ARG A 184 28.14 28.17 2.91
C ARG A 184 29.35 28.83 3.54
N GLU A 185 29.93 28.13 4.50
CA GLU A 185 31.15 28.58 5.19
C GLU A 185 32.05 27.38 5.47
N SER A 186 33.36 27.51 5.19
CA SER A 186 34.41 26.52 5.55
C SER A 186 34.14 25.06 5.12
N GLY A 187 33.37 24.85 4.04
CA GLY A 187 33.02 23.52 3.54
C GLY A 187 31.71 22.96 4.10
N GLU A 188 31.12 23.63 5.05
CA GLU A 188 29.80 23.34 5.59
C GLU A 188 28.73 24.16 4.86
N VAL A 189 27.52 23.62 4.81
CA VAL A 189 26.32 24.27 4.26
C VAL A 189 25.25 24.26 5.33
N GLU A 190 24.87 25.43 5.78
CA GLU A 190 23.65 25.63 6.54
C GLU A 190 22.47 25.80 5.58
N VAL A 191 21.42 25.03 5.77
CA VAL A 191 20.15 25.15 5.02
C VAL A 191 19.06 25.49 6.00
N SER A 192 18.32 26.57 5.77
CA SER A 192 17.16 26.92 6.60
C SER A 192 15.92 27.16 5.74
N PHE A 193 14.74 26.85 6.29
CA PHE A 193 13.45 27.00 5.61
C PHE A 193 12.28 27.01 6.59
N ASP A 194 11.24 27.73 6.23
CA ASP A 194 9.98 27.72 6.97
C ASP A 194 9.20 26.45 6.64
N ILE A 195 8.70 25.77 7.69
CA ILE A 195 8.07 24.43 7.57
C ILE A 195 6.55 24.47 7.46
N GLU A 196 5.94 25.66 7.43
CA GLU A 196 4.50 25.75 7.18
C GLU A 196 4.18 25.19 5.78
N PRO A 197 3.26 24.21 5.68
CA PRO A 197 2.98 23.54 4.40
C PRO A 197 2.38 24.52 3.39
N THR A 198 3.06 24.72 2.28
CA THR A 198 2.57 25.44 1.10
C THR A 198 1.84 24.49 0.15
N ALA A 199 1.18 25.05 -0.87
CA ALA A 199 0.56 24.22 -1.92
C ALA A 199 1.60 23.36 -2.65
N ASP A 200 2.81 23.86 -2.88
CA ASP A 200 3.90 23.12 -3.54
C ASP A 200 4.43 21.99 -2.66
N THR A 201 4.66 22.21 -1.36
CA THR A 201 5.08 21.15 -0.45
C THR A 201 4.04 20.04 -0.34
N LEU A 202 2.76 20.39 -0.23
CA LEU A 202 1.67 19.40 -0.19
C LEU A 202 1.57 18.60 -1.49
N ALA A 203 1.73 19.25 -2.65
CA ALA A 203 1.73 18.57 -3.95
C ALA A 203 2.90 17.56 -4.07
N ARG A 204 4.10 17.90 -3.54
CA ARG A 204 5.26 16.99 -3.53
C ARG A 204 5.05 15.82 -2.57
N PHE A 205 4.44 16.04 -1.41
CA PHE A 205 4.08 14.95 -0.48
C PHE A 205 3.09 13.98 -1.13
N GLU A 206 2.07 14.51 -1.81
CA GLU A 206 1.10 13.69 -2.55
C GLU A 206 1.76 12.94 -3.71
N LEU A 207 2.68 13.56 -4.44
CA LEU A 207 3.42 12.90 -5.51
C LEU A 207 4.28 11.74 -4.97
N ARG A 208 5.01 11.96 -3.87
CA ARG A 208 5.80 10.91 -3.23
C ARG A 208 4.92 9.75 -2.79
N GLU A 209 3.79 10.04 -2.11
CA GLU A 209 2.83 9.02 -1.66
C GLU A 209 2.28 8.23 -2.86
N ARG A 210 1.90 8.92 -3.94
CA ARG A 210 1.40 8.30 -5.16
C ARG A 210 2.41 7.36 -5.80
N VAL A 211 3.64 7.82 -6.01
CA VAL A 211 4.72 6.99 -6.59
C VAL A 211 4.95 5.73 -5.76
N ALA A 212 5.01 5.87 -4.42
CA ALA A 212 5.18 4.74 -3.52
C ALA A 212 3.98 3.78 -3.56
N THR A 213 2.75 4.30 -3.59
CA THR A 213 1.53 3.47 -3.66
C THR A 213 1.47 2.69 -4.97
N VAL A 214 1.69 3.33 -6.12
CA VAL A 214 1.72 2.66 -7.43
C VAL A 214 2.77 1.56 -7.44
N ALA A 215 4.01 1.85 -7.05
CA ALA A 215 5.09 0.87 -6.99
C ALA A 215 4.78 -0.30 -6.02
N SER A 216 4.01 -0.06 -4.97
CA SER A 216 3.63 -1.10 -4.01
C SER A 216 2.59 -2.08 -4.54
N LEU A 217 1.81 -1.67 -5.54
CA LEU A 217 0.77 -2.49 -6.16
C LEU A 217 1.23 -3.22 -7.43
N GLU A 218 2.37 -2.83 -8.00
CA GLU A 218 2.95 -3.51 -9.17
C GLU A 218 3.05 -5.04 -9.01
N PRO A 219 3.48 -5.61 -7.86
CA PRO A 219 3.52 -7.06 -7.68
C PRO A 219 2.15 -7.74 -7.68
N LEU A 220 1.08 -6.99 -7.44
CA LEU A 220 -0.30 -7.49 -7.50
C LEU A 220 -0.84 -7.45 -8.93
N PHE A 221 -0.56 -6.38 -9.68
CA PHE A 221 -1.12 -6.18 -11.02
C PHE A 221 -0.22 -6.71 -12.15
N HIS A 222 1.11 -6.77 -11.94
CA HIS A 222 2.09 -7.27 -12.90
C HIS A 222 3.07 -8.26 -12.24
N PRO A 223 2.57 -9.36 -11.63
CA PRO A 223 3.45 -10.34 -11.00
C PRO A 223 4.26 -11.11 -12.05
N ARG A 224 5.57 -11.20 -11.86
CA ARG A 224 6.46 -12.03 -12.73
C ARG A 224 6.29 -13.52 -12.48
N GLY A 225 5.83 -13.90 -11.29
CA GLY A 225 5.54 -15.27 -10.92
C GLY A 225 4.56 -15.31 -9.75
N VAL A 226 3.68 -16.32 -9.75
CA VAL A 226 2.63 -16.50 -8.75
C VAL A 226 2.79 -17.83 -8.04
N ALA A 227 2.81 -17.83 -6.70
CA ALA A 227 2.73 -19.05 -5.89
C ALA A 227 1.31 -19.25 -5.35
N VAL A 228 0.79 -20.47 -5.43
CA VAL A 228 -0.47 -20.86 -4.78
C VAL A 228 -0.13 -21.72 -3.56
N VAL A 229 -0.19 -21.11 -2.37
CA VAL A 229 0.16 -21.75 -1.10
C VAL A 229 -1.08 -22.44 -0.50
N GLY A 230 -1.01 -23.75 -0.34
CA GLY A 230 -2.15 -24.60 -0.02
C GLY A 230 -2.80 -25.22 -1.28
N ALA A 231 -2.08 -25.23 -2.39
CA ALA A 231 -2.50 -25.94 -3.59
C ALA A 231 -2.67 -27.44 -3.31
N SER A 232 -3.88 -27.96 -3.45
CA SER A 232 -4.23 -29.36 -3.15
C SER A 232 -4.38 -30.20 -4.42
N ARG A 233 -4.26 -31.51 -4.29
CA ARG A 233 -4.63 -32.46 -5.36
C ARG A 233 -6.15 -32.63 -5.49
N ASP A 234 -6.92 -32.23 -4.49
CA ASP A 234 -8.38 -32.28 -4.47
C ASP A 234 -8.99 -31.15 -5.32
N PRO A 235 -9.69 -31.48 -6.43
CA PRO A 235 -10.32 -30.49 -7.29
C PRO A 235 -11.40 -29.63 -6.61
N ALA A 236 -11.98 -30.09 -5.50
CA ALA A 236 -12.96 -29.34 -4.73
C ALA A 236 -12.31 -28.25 -3.85
N SER A 237 -11.00 -28.33 -3.60
CA SER A 237 -10.29 -27.37 -2.75
C SER A 237 -10.16 -26.00 -3.41
N VAL A 238 -10.15 -24.96 -2.58
CA VAL A 238 -9.93 -23.56 -3.03
C VAL A 238 -8.58 -23.45 -3.75
N GLY A 239 -7.53 -24.05 -3.21
CA GLY A 239 -6.18 -23.97 -3.78
C GLY A 239 -6.09 -24.59 -5.18
N TYR A 240 -6.77 -25.74 -5.42
CA TYR A 240 -6.83 -26.35 -6.75
C TYR A 240 -7.56 -25.45 -7.75
N ARG A 241 -8.73 -24.92 -7.37
CA ARG A 241 -9.52 -24.04 -8.24
C ARG A 241 -8.78 -22.77 -8.62
N VAL A 242 -8.05 -22.15 -7.68
CA VAL A 242 -7.21 -20.99 -7.98
C VAL A 242 -6.11 -21.35 -8.96
N LEU A 243 -5.44 -22.48 -8.75
CA LEU A 243 -4.40 -22.99 -9.64
C LEU A 243 -4.95 -23.23 -11.05
N GLU A 244 -6.09 -23.93 -11.15
CA GLU A 244 -6.78 -24.21 -12.40
C GLU A 244 -7.18 -22.92 -13.12
N ASN A 245 -7.72 -21.92 -12.40
CA ASN A 245 -8.11 -20.62 -12.96
C ASN A 245 -6.91 -19.87 -13.56
N LEU A 246 -5.77 -19.88 -12.91
CA LEU A 246 -4.54 -19.26 -13.44
C LEU A 246 -4.10 -19.91 -14.76
N VAL A 247 -4.18 -21.24 -14.84
CA VAL A 247 -3.77 -22.00 -16.04
C VAL A 247 -4.79 -21.84 -17.17
N LEU A 248 -6.09 -22.04 -16.88
CA LEU A 248 -7.14 -21.98 -17.90
C LEU A 248 -7.29 -20.59 -18.51
N ASN A 249 -7.09 -19.55 -17.71
CA ASN A 249 -7.13 -18.16 -18.17
C ASN A 249 -5.76 -17.66 -18.69
N ARG A 250 -4.79 -18.56 -18.84
CA ARG A 250 -3.50 -18.32 -19.52
C ARG A 250 -2.70 -17.18 -18.88
N PHE A 251 -2.56 -17.18 -17.57
CA PHE A 251 -1.63 -16.26 -16.92
C PHE A 251 -0.28 -16.26 -17.62
N GLN A 252 0.27 -15.08 -17.92
CA GLN A 252 1.46 -14.92 -18.77
C GLN A 252 2.79 -15.10 -18.02
N GLY A 253 2.74 -15.61 -16.79
CA GLY A 253 3.90 -15.92 -15.96
C GLY A 253 3.89 -17.35 -15.43
N PRO A 254 4.98 -17.79 -14.79
CA PRO A 254 5.03 -19.09 -14.13
C PRO A 254 4.13 -19.13 -12.90
N VAL A 255 3.50 -20.31 -12.70
CA VAL A 255 2.67 -20.61 -11.53
C VAL A 255 3.31 -21.74 -10.74
N TYR A 256 3.43 -21.57 -9.44
CA TYR A 256 4.10 -22.51 -8.53
C TYR A 256 3.12 -23.02 -7.48
N PRO A 257 2.63 -24.27 -7.60
CA PRO A 257 1.89 -24.92 -6.53
C PRO A 257 2.80 -25.15 -5.31
N VAL A 258 2.35 -24.75 -4.13
CA VAL A 258 3.07 -24.97 -2.87
C VAL A 258 2.19 -25.75 -1.92
N ASN A 259 2.65 -26.95 -1.54
CA ASN A 259 1.94 -27.81 -0.59
C ASN A 259 2.93 -28.79 0.08
N PRO A 260 3.20 -28.65 1.38
CA PRO A 260 4.08 -29.57 2.10
C PRO A 260 3.68 -31.04 1.94
N ALA A 261 2.38 -31.35 2.04
CA ALA A 261 1.89 -32.72 1.92
C ALA A 261 2.10 -33.36 0.53
N ALA A 262 2.21 -32.56 -0.52
CA ALA A 262 2.50 -33.09 -1.86
C ALA A 262 3.95 -33.57 -2.02
N ALA A 263 4.87 -33.09 -1.16
CA ALA A 263 6.28 -33.43 -1.16
C ALA A 263 6.64 -34.59 -0.20
N GLU A 264 5.70 -35.04 0.62
CA GLU A 264 5.95 -36.02 1.68
C GLU A 264 5.91 -37.50 1.22
N THR A 265 5.52 -37.79 -0.01
CA THR A 265 5.49 -39.17 -0.49
C THR A 265 6.87 -39.58 -1.02
N PRO A 266 7.64 -40.43 -0.30
CA PRO A 266 8.97 -40.85 -0.73
C PRO A 266 8.92 -41.58 -2.08
N GLY A 267 9.72 -41.08 -3.02
CA GLY A 267 9.87 -41.71 -4.34
C GLY A 267 8.85 -41.26 -5.41
N GLU A 268 7.89 -40.42 -5.07
CA GLU A 268 6.99 -39.77 -6.04
C GLU A 268 7.45 -38.35 -6.38
N VAL A 269 7.28 -37.95 -7.63
CA VAL A 269 7.44 -36.56 -8.04
C VAL A 269 6.27 -35.75 -7.48
N PRO A 270 6.50 -34.71 -6.67
CA PRO A 270 5.42 -33.93 -6.11
C PRO A 270 4.71 -33.11 -7.20
N VAL A 271 3.46 -33.45 -7.50
CA VAL A 271 2.67 -32.75 -8.53
C VAL A 271 1.28 -32.41 -8.02
N VAL A 272 0.81 -31.23 -8.44
CA VAL A 272 -0.57 -30.76 -8.28
C VAL A 272 -1.02 -30.18 -9.61
N GLY A 273 -2.15 -30.65 -10.13
CA GLY A 273 -2.68 -30.18 -11.43
C GLY A 273 -1.67 -30.34 -12.59
N SER A 274 -0.90 -31.46 -12.61
CA SER A 274 0.17 -31.74 -13.58
C SER A 274 1.39 -30.80 -13.53
N MET A 275 1.50 -29.97 -12.51
CA MET A 275 2.64 -29.09 -12.29
C MET A 275 3.48 -29.56 -11.11
N LEU A 276 4.80 -29.34 -11.17
CA LEU A 276 5.72 -29.61 -10.07
C LEU A 276 5.31 -28.75 -8.85
N ALA A 277 5.08 -29.40 -7.72
CA ALA A 277 4.75 -28.74 -6.46
C ALA A 277 5.99 -28.64 -5.56
N TYR A 278 6.03 -27.58 -4.77
CA TYR A 278 7.11 -27.31 -3.81
C TYR A 278 6.60 -27.48 -2.39
N ALA A 279 7.46 -27.89 -1.46
CA ALA A 279 7.10 -28.02 -0.05
C ALA A 279 6.89 -26.63 0.61
N SER A 280 7.70 -25.67 0.22
CA SER A 280 7.65 -24.27 0.71
C SER A 280 7.83 -23.28 -0.44
N VAL A 281 7.36 -22.05 -0.24
CA VAL A 281 7.64 -20.93 -1.16
C VAL A 281 9.15 -20.67 -1.25
N GLU A 282 9.89 -20.96 -0.18
CA GLU A 282 11.35 -20.81 -0.12
C GLU A 282 12.08 -21.74 -1.08
N ASP A 283 11.51 -22.91 -1.38
CA ASP A 283 12.08 -23.91 -2.31
C ASP A 283 11.87 -23.53 -3.79
N VAL A 284 11.02 -22.55 -4.09
CA VAL A 284 10.76 -22.10 -5.47
C VAL A 284 12.02 -21.43 -6.02
N PRO A 285 12.63 -21.93 -7.13
CA PRO A 285 13.92 -21.45 -7.61
C PRO A 285 13.86 -20.07 -8.30
N TRP A 286 12.70 -19.62 -8.74
CA TRP A 286 12.50 -18.37 -9.48
C TRP A 286 11.78 -17.31 -8.64
N PRO A 287 11.82 -16.02 -9.03
CA PRO A 287 11.13 -14.96 -8.32
C PRO A 287 9.62 -15.21 -8.22
N VAL A 288 9.09 -14.99 -7.03
CA VAL A 288 7.65 -14.99 -6.73
C VAL A 288 7.29 -13.59 -6.26
N ASP A 289 6.49 -12.86 -7.04
CA ASP A 289 6.05 -11.51 -6.68
C ASP A 289 4.72 -11.52 -5.93
N LEU A 290 3.82 -12.47 -6.26
CA LEU A 290 2.52 -12.65 -5.64
C LEU A 290 2.37 -14.05 -5.07
N ALA A 291 1.99 -14.16 -3.80
CA ALA A 291 1.58 -15.41 -3.18
C ALA A 291 0.09 -15.40 -2.84
N ILE A 292 -0.63 -16.45 -3.23
CA ILE A 292 -2.05 -16.63 -2.94
C ILE A 292 -2.16 -17.71 -1.88
N ILE A 293 -2.56 -17.31 -0.65
CA ILE A 293 -2.69 -18.21 0.50
C ILE A 293 -4.12 -18.73 0.58
N THR A 294 -4.24 -20.06 0.48
CA THR A 294 -5.50 -20.81 0.54
C THR A 294 -5.49 -21.89 1.64
N THR A 295 -4.54 -21.80 2.57
CA THR A 295 -4.36 -22.73 3.68
C THR A 295 -5.46 -22.57 4.74
N SER A 296 -5.53 -23.53 5.70
CA SER A 296 -6.39 -23.37 6.87
C SER A 296 -5.97 -22.15 7.70
N LYS A 297 -6.90 -21.61 8.51
CA LYS A 297 -6.66 -20.45 9.36
C LYS A 297 -5.44 -20.58 10.27
N ASP A 298 -5.16 -21.79 10.77
CA ASP A 298 -4.06 -22.08 11.67
C ASP A 298 -2.69 -22.05 10.97
N SER A 299 -2.67 -22.23 9.65
CA SER A 299 -1.45 -22.26 8.83
C SER A 299 -1.14 -20.93 8.11
N VAL A 300 -2.06 -19.96 8.12
CA VAL A 300 -1.92 -18.70 7.37
C VAL A 300 -0.68 -17.92 7.81
N LEU A 301 -0.42 -17.81 9.10
CA LEU A 301 0.73 -17.04 9.62
C LEU A 301 2.06 -17.67 9.19
N GLY A 302 2.20 -18.98 9.30
CA GLY A 302 3.40 -19.70 8.85
C GLY A 302 3.61 -19.60 7.34
N ALA A 303 2.54 -19.67 6.55
CA ALA A 303 2.59 -19.48 5.10
C ALA A 303 3.04 -18.06 4.74
N ALA A 304 2.49 -17.05 5.40
CA ALA A 304 2.87 -15.65 5.19
C ALA A 304 4.33 -15.38 5.60
N GLU A 305 4.79 -15.99 6.69
CA GLU A 305 6.19 -15.89 7.13
C GLU A 305 7.15 -16.48 6.08
N SER A 306 6.84 -17.66 5.55
CA SER A 306 7.63 -18.29 4.47
C SER A 306 7.68 -17.41 3.22
N CYS A 307 6.54 -16.77 2.84
CA CYS A 307 6.51 -15.78 1.78
C CYS A 307 7.43 -14.59 2.07
N GLY A 308 7.40 -14.08 3.30
CA GLY A 308 8.24 -12.97 3.72
C GLY A 308 9.74 -13.28 3.65
N ARG A 309 10.17 -14.46 4.14
CA ARG A 309 11.57 -14.93 4.05
C ARG A 309 12.00 -15.10 2.59
N ARG A 310 11.10 -15.54 1.72
CA ARG A 310 11.38 -15.66 0.27
C ARG A 310 11.49 -14.30 -0.42
N GLY A 311 11.01 -13.22 0.19
CA GLY A 311 11.01 -11.88 -0.38
C GLY A 311 9.83 -11.62 -1.32
N VAL A 312 8.72 -12.33 -1.16
CA VAL A 312 7.44 -12.05 -1.84
C VAL A 312 7.00 -10.64 -1.50
N ARG A 313 6.48 -9.91 -2.48
CA ARG A 313 6.12 -8.50 -2.32
C ARG A 313 4.64 -8.27 -2.11
N ALA A 314 3.78 -9.16 -2.61
CA ALA A 314 2.33 -9.11 -2.41
C ALA A 314 1.79 -10.47 -1.98
N VAL A 315 0.92 -10.45 -0.98
CA VAL A 315 0.24 -11.64 -0.48
C VAL A 315 -1.26 -11.40 -0.56
N MET A 316 -1.98 -12.37 -1.12
CA MET A 316 -3.44 -12.39 -1.14
C MET A 316 -3.93 -13.57 -0.31
N VAL A 317 -4.75 -13.31 0.71
CA VAL A 317 -5.27 -14.34 1.61
C VAL A 317 -6.75 -14.55 1.33
N LEU A 318 -7.07 -15.75 0.79
CA LEU A 318 -8.45 -16.15 0.50
C LEU A 318 -9.11 -16.75 1.74
N THR A 319 -8.32 -17.29 2.66
CA THR A 319 -8.80 -17.91 3.90
C THR A 319 -9.72 -16.95 4.66
N THR A 320 -10.89 -17.45 5.01
CA THR A 320 -11.90 -16.77 5.82
C THR A 320 -11.78 -17.18 7.28
N ASP A 321 -12.61 -16.59 8.15
CA ASP A 321 -12.80 -16.98 9.56
C ASP A 321 -11.55 -16.88 10.45
N LEU A 322 -10.62 -15.97 10.07
CA LEU A 322 -9.52 -15.58 10.94
C LEU A 322 -10.03 -14.74 12.11
N GLU A 323 -9.55 -15.04 13.31
CA GLU A 323 -9.84 -14.24 14.49
C GLU A 323 -9.14 -12.86 14.41
N ALA A 324 -9.70 -11.88 15.12
CA ALA A 324 -9.16 -10.51 15.09
C ALA A 324 -7.68 -10.43 15.48
N GLU A 325 -7.22 -11.30 16.36
CA GLU A 325 -5.81 -11.41 16.77
C GLU A 325 -4.94 -11.96 15.65
N GLN A 326 -5.38 -13.00 14.97
CA GLN A 326 -4.68 -13.55 13.79
C GLN A 326 -4.59 -12.52 12.65
N ILE A 327 -5.64 -11.73 12.44
CA ILE A 327 -5.64 -10.66 11.45
C ILE A 327 -4.60 -9.58 11.81
N ARG A 328 -4.52 -9.19 13.09
CA ARG A 328 -3.51 -8.22 13.55
C ARG A 328 -2.09 -8.78 13.37
N ALA A 329 -1.86 -10.02 13.78
CA ALA A 329 -0.58 -10.71 13.64
C ALA A 329 -0.15 -10.82 12.18
N LEU A 330 -1.08 -11.22 11.28
CA LEU A 330 -0.84 -11.31 9.84
C LEU A 330 -0.47 -9.95 9.25
N THR A 331 -1.19 -8.90 9.62
CA THR A 331 -0.93 -7.53 9.13
C THR A 331 0.43 -7.04 9.60
N ALA A 332 0.77 -7.25 10.87
CA ALA A 332 2.07 -6.87 11.43
C ALA A 332 3.21 -7.65 10.77
N LEU A 333 3.03 -8.95 10.56
CA LEU A 333 3.98 -9.82 9.87
C LEU A 333 4.25 -9.33 8.43
N CYS A 334 3.18 -9.09 7.66
CA CYS A 334 3.30 -8.60 6.28
C CYS A 334 4.03 -7.25 6.23
N ASN A 335 3.68 -6.32 7.13
CA ASN A 335 4.36 -5.03 7.23
C ASN A 335 5.85 -5.21 7.59
N GLY A 336 6.16 -6.10 8.54
CA GLY A 336 7.53 -6.38 8.94
C GLY A 336 8.40 -6.89 7.80
N TYR A 337 7.88 -7.74 6.93
CA TYR A 337 8.58 -8.24 5.75
C TYR A 337 8.49 -7.33 4.52
N GLY A 338 7.80 -6.21 4.61
CA GLY A 338 7.64 -5.27 3.49
C GLY A 338 6.68 -5.75 2.40
N MET A 339 5.76 -6.66 2.74
CA MET A 339 4.75 -7.21 1.84
C MET A 339 3.45 -6.42 1.89
N ARG A 340 2.77 -6.29 0.75
CA ARG A 340 1.40 -5.79 0.70
C ARG A 340 0.41 -6.94 0.85
N LEU A 341 -0.71 -6.67 1.54
CA LEU A 341 -1.72 -7.68 1.87
C LEU A 341 -3.08 -7.33 1.29
N VAL A 342 -3.66 -8.26 0.52
CA VAL A 342 -5.07 -8.27 0.09
C VAL A 342 -5.82 -9.31 0.93
N GLY A 343 -6.96 -8.92 1.48
CA GLY A 343 -7.75 -9.80 2.37
C GLY A 343 -7.45 -9.51 3.85
N PRO A 344 -7.55 -10.53 4.74
CA PRO A 344 -8.04 -11.89 4.49
C PRO A 344 -9.50 -11.95 4.04
N GLY A 345 -9.95 -13.12 3.59
CA GLY A 345 -11.30 -13.29 3.06
C GLY A 345 -11.52 -12.62 1.71
N SER A 346 -10.46 -12.40 0.92
CA SER A 346 -10.58 -11.99 -0.47
C SER A 346 -11.18 -13.13 -1.32
N LEU A 347 -11.98 -12.80 -2.32
CA LEU A 347 -12.43 -13.78 -3.33
C LEU A 347 -11.59 -13.74 -4.61
N GLY A 348 -10.57 -12.90 -4.65
CA GLY A 348 -9.60 -12.91 -5.72
C GLY A 348 -9.30 -11.54 -6.35
N VAL A 349 -8.36 -11.63 -7.30
CA VAL A 349 -7.91 -10.51 -8.14
C VAL A 349 -7.95 -10.98 -9.59
N ILE A 350 -8.48 -10.12 -10.46
CA ILE A 350 -8.44 -10.31 -11.91
C ILE A 350 -7.67 -9.13 -12.50
N VAL A 351 -6.73 -9.41 -13.39
CA VAL A 351 -6.04 -8.42 -14.22
C VAL A 351 -6.13 -8.87 -15.67
N ASN A 352 -6.86 -8.10 -16.46
CA ASN A 352 -7.23 -8.46 -17.83
C ASN A 352 -6.35 -7.75 -18.87
N TYR A 353 -5.10 -7.42 -18.49
CA TYR A 353 -4.11 -6.88 -19.41
C TYR A 353 -3.56 -8.02 -20.27
N PRO A 354 -3.35 -7.81 -21.59
CA PRO A 354 -2.89 -8.86 -22.50
C PRO A 354 -1.59 -9.53 -22.08
N GLU A 355 -0.70 -8.76 -21.47
CA GLU A 355 0.62 -9.17 -21.00
C GLU A 355 0.59 -9.86 -19.62
N VAL A 356 -0.57 -9.91 -18.95
CA VAL A 356 -0.71 -10.49 -17.60
C VAL A 356 -1.72 -11.63 -17.58
N GLN A 357 -2.99 -11.37 -17.91
CA GLN A 357 -4.11 -12.31 -17.89
C GLN A 357 -4.26 -13.07 -16.56
N LEU A 358 -4.21 -12.35 -15.46
CA LEU A 358 -4.29 -12.92 -14.11
C LEU A 358 -5.75 -13.20 -13.72
N CYS A 359 -6.10 -14.45 -13.45
CA CYS A 359 -7.35 -14.85 -12.81
C CYS A 359 -7.04 -15.56 -11.50
N ALA A 360 -6.67 -14.77 -10.48
CA ALA A 360 -6.19 -15.25 -9.20
C ALA A 360 -7.31 -15.24 -8.16
N GLY A 361 -8.24 -16.19 -8.22
CA GLY A 361 -9.36 -16.22 -7.29
C GLY A 361 -10.43 -17.24 -7.61
N LEU A 362 -11.63 -17.03 -7.10
CA LEU A 362 -12.76 -17.95 -7.21
C LEU A 362 -13.66 -17.71 -8.42
N SER A 363 -13.41 -16.67 -9.21
CA SER A 363 -14.08 -16.47 -10.50
C SER A 363 -13.62 -17.56 -11.48
N SER A 364 -14.56 -18.21 -12.15
CA SER A 364 -14.27 -19.33 -13.07
C SER A 364 -13.74 -18.88 -14.45
N ALA A 365 -13.92 -17.61 -14.80
CA ALA A 365 -13.48 -17.08 -16.09
C ALA A 365 -13.20 -15.58 -16.02
N LEU A 366 -12.34 -15.11 -16.93
CA LEU A 366 -12.13 -13.69 -17.13
C LEU A 366 -13.36 -13.04 -17.79
N PRO A 367 -13.80 -11.86 -17.34
CA PRO A 367 -14.75 -11.03 -18.07
C PRO A 367 -14.10 -10.55 -19.40
N PRO A 368 -14.88 -10.01 -20.35
CA PRO A 368 -14.32 -9.39 -21.53
C PRO A 368 -13.30 -8.31 -21.16
N LYS A 369 -12.27 -8.17 -21.99
CA LYS A 369 -11.29 -7.07 -21.84
C LYS A 369 -11.98 -5.73 -22.08
N GLY A 370 -11.72 -4.78 -21.20
CA GLY A 370 -12.27 -3.43 -21.31
C GLY A 370 -11.54 -2.44 -20.42
N ARG A 371 -12.19 -1.32 -20.14
CA ARG A 371 -11.57 -0.17 -19.47
C ARG A 371 -12.13 0.09 -18.07
N ILE A 372 -12.89 -0.81 -17.52
CA ILE A 372 -13.50 -0.65 -16.20
C ILE A 372 -12.65 -1.36 -15.16
N ALA A 373 -12.17 -0.63 -14.17
CA ALA A 373 -11.55 -1.18 -12.97
C ALA A 373 -12.58 -1.28 -11.85
N LEU A 374 -12.63 -2.42 -11.17
CA LEU A 374 -13.62 -2.70 -10.11
C LEU A 374 -12.93 -3.05 -8.80
N SER A 375 -13.33 -2.37 -7.72
CA SER A 375 -13.00 -2.79 -6.35
C SER A 375 -14.25 -3.09 -5.55
N SER A 376 -14.28 -4.23 -4.87
CA SER A 376 -15.38 -4.61 -3.99
C SER A 376 -14.88 -4.95 -2.58
N GLN A 377 -15.54 -4.39 -1.57
CA GLN A 377 -15.33 -4.77 -0.16
C GLN A 377 -16.18 -5.99 0.22
N SER A 378 -17.27 -6.26 -0.53
CA SER A 378 -18.02 -7.51 -0.43
C SER A 378 -17.55 -8.47 -1.51
N GLY A 379 -17.05 -9.62 -1.10
CA GLY A 379 -16.62 -10.65 -2.04
C GLY A 379 -17.79 -11.13 -2.92
N ALA A 380 -18.92 -11.45 -2.31
CA ALA A 380 -20.10 -11.95 -3.02
C ALA A 380 -20.64 -10.94 -4.05
N VAL A 381 -20.72 -9.64 -3.67
CA VAL A 381 -21.12 -8.58 -4.61
C VAL A 381 -20.08 -8.47 -5.73
N GLY A 382 -18.79 -8.49 -5.40
CA GLY A 382 -17.74 -8.41 -6.42
C GLY A 382 -17.82 -9.51 -7.46
N LEU A 383 -17.99 -10.78 -7.03
CA LEU A 383 -18.17 -11.90 -7.96
C LEU A 383 -19.45 -11.79 -8.80
N ALA A 384 -20.57 -11.35 -8.19
CA ALA A 384 -21.80 -11.13 -8.94
C ALA A 384 -21.63 -10.05 -10.02
N VAL A 385 -20.89 -8.98 -9.72
CA VAL A 385 -20.57 -7.92 -10.69
C VAL A 385 -19.67 -8.46 -11.82
N VAL A 386 -18.65 -9.26 -11.50
CA VAL A 386 -17.78 -9.90 -12.50
C VAL A 386 -18.56 -10.83 -13.41
N GLU A 387 -19.47 -11.64 -12.85
CA GLU A 387 -20.31 -12.56 -13.64
C GLU A 387 -21.28 -11.81 -14.54
N TYR A 388 -21.94 -10.78 -14.02
CA TYR A 388 -22.82 -9.93 -14.83
C TYR A 388 -22.05 -9.22 -15.96
N ALA A 389 -20.85 -8.72 -15.67
CA ALA A 389 -19.99 -8.11 -16.68
C ALA A 389 -19.64 -9.11 -17.80
N ARG A 390 -19.40 -10.39 -17.44
CA ARG A 390 -19.17 -11.46 -18.40
C ARG A 390 -20.40 -11.75 -19.27
N GLU A 391 -21.59 -11.85 -18.67
CA GLU A 391 -22.85 -12.13 -19.38
C GLU A 391 -23.28 -11.01 -20.32
N THR A 392 -23.10 -9.75 -19.89
CA THR A 392 -23.52 -8.57 -20.67
C THR A 392 -22.45 -8.07 -21.62
N GLY A 393 -21.24 -8.66 -21.59
CA GLY A 393 -20.13 -8.20 -22.41
C GLY A 393 -19.46 -6.90 -21.91
N LEU A 394 -19.72 -6.49 -20.65
CA LEU A 394 -19.11 -5.30 -20.05
C LEU A 394 -17.62 -5.58 -19.76
N GLY A 395 -16.74 -4.86 -20.43
CA GLY A 395 -15.31 -5.11 -20.36
C GLY A 395 -14.64 -4.57 -19.11
N LEU A 396 -13.91 -5.43 -18.39
CA LEU A 396 -13.11 -5.02 -17.23
C LEU A 396 -11.62 -4.96 -17.58
N SER A 397 -10.90 -3.95 -17.06
CA SER A 397 -9.43 -3.90 -17.03
C SER A 397 -8.89 -4.72 -15.86
N SER A 398 -9.50 -4.57 -14.70
CA SER A 398 -9.11 -5.30 -13.49
C SER A 398 -10.24 -5.37 -12.46
N PHE A 399 -10.13 -6.34 -11.55
CA PHE A 399 -11.01 -6.49 -10.38
C PHE A 399 -10.20 -6.86 -9.15
N VAL A 400 -10.52 -6.25 -8.00
CA VAL A 400 -9.91 -6.57 -6.71
C VAL A 400 -10.98 -6.75 -5.65
N SER A 401 -11.07 -7.95 -5.07
CA SER A 401 -11.85 -8.24 -3.87
C SER A 401 -11.00 -7.96 -2.63
N LEU A 402 -11.36 -6.92 -1.86
CA LEU A 402 -10.53 -6.45 -0.74
C LEU A 402 -10.64 -7.30 0.53
N GLY A 403 -11.73 -8.09 0.70
CA GLY A 403 -11.98 -8.82 1.93
C GLY A 403 -12.03 -7.89 3.14
N ALA A 404 -11.30 -8.24 4.22
CA ALA A 404 -11.26 -7.45 5.45
C ALA A 404 -10.58 -6.08 5.31
N LYS A 405 -9.90 -5.80 4.20
CA LYS A 405 -9.29 -4.49 3.87
C LYS A 405 -8.35 -3.97 4.97
N VAL A 406 -7.44 -4.81 5.45
CA VAL A 406 -6.56 -4.46 6.57
C VAL A 406 -5.29 -3.71 6.17
N ASP A 407 -4.87 -3.80 4.89
CA ASP A 407 -3.74 -3.06 4.32
C ASP A 407 -4.16 -2.38 3.02
N ILE A 408 -4.23 -3.13 1.90
CA ILE A 408 -4.65 -2.54 0.61
C ILE A 408 -6.11 -2.10 0.71
N SER A 409 -6.36 -0.85 0.34
CA SER A 409 -7.66 -0.20 0.42
C SER A 409 -8.12 0.32 -0.94
N SER A 410 -9.41 0.68 -1.06
CA SER A 410 -9.93 1.34 -2.26
C SER A 410 -9.18 2.63 -2.59
N ASN A 411 -8.65 3.34 -1.58
CA ASN A 411 -7.84 4.56 -1.81
C ASN A 411 -6.51 4.24 -2.52
N ASP A 412 -5.88 3.12 -2.23
CA ASP A 412 -4.65 2.70 -2.89
C ASP A 412 -4.93 2.29 -4.33
N LEU A 413 -6.03 1.56 -4.55
CA LEU A 413 -6.46 1.15 -5.89
C LEU A 413 -6.85 2.34 -6.77
N ILE A 414 -7.57 3.35 -6.24
CA ILE A 414 -7.88 4.59 -6.97
C ILE A 414 -6.59 5.29 -7.43
N GLN A 415 -5.56 5.34 -6.58
CA GLN A 415 -4.26 5.93 -6.96
C GLN A 415 -3.55 5.13 -8.04
N TYR A 416 -3.59 3.80 -7.96
CA TYR A 416 -3.02 2.94 -8.99
C TYR A 416 -3.73 3.15 -10.34
N TRP A 417 -5.06 3.06 -10.34
CA TRP A 417 -5.87 3.22 -11.54
C TRP A 417 -5.87 4.63 -12.12
N GLU A 418 -5.47 5.65 -11.36
CA GLU A 418 -5.26 7.00 -11.89
C GLU A 418 -4.18 7.00 -12.98
N GLU A 419 -3.10 6.24 -12.77
CA GLU A 419 -1.96 6.15 -13.68
C GLU A 419 -2.11 5.00 -14.73
N ASP A 420 -2.97 4.03 -14.47
CA ASP A 420 -3.18 2.87 -15.36
C ASP A 420 -3.90 3.28 -16.64
N GLU A 421 -3.21 3.22 -17.79
CA GLU A 421 -3.77 3.58 -19.10
C GLU A 421 -4.88 2.61 -19.57
N ALA A 422 -4.90 1.37 -19.08
CA ALA A 422 -5.94 0.41 -19.41
C ALA A 422 -7.28 0.74 -18.73
N THR A 423 -7.25 1.54 -17.66
CA THR A 423 -8.46 1.93 -16.90
C THR A 423 -8.99 3.29 -17.37
N GLY A 424 -10.27 3.36 -17.69
CA GLY A 424 -10.98 4.59 -18.05
C GLY A 424 -12.15 4.94 -17.12
N LEU A 425 -12.65 3.97 -16.36
CA LEU A 425 -13.74 4.12 -15.40
C LEU A 425 -13.43 3.29 -14.15
N ILE A 426 -13.69 3.84 -12.98
CA ILE A 426 -13.45 3.16 -11.70
C ILE A 426 -14.79 2.90 -11.00
N LEU A 427 -15.10 1.62 -10.79
CA LEU A 427 -16.27 1.16 -10.04
C LEU A 427 -15.87 0.74 -8.64
N LEU A 428 -16.63 1.20 -7.64
CA LEU A 428 -16.36 0.88 -6.23
C LEU A 428 -17.66 0.40 -5.55
N TYR A 429 -17.59 -0.79 -4.96
CA TYR A 429 -18.56 -1.18 -3.95
C TYR A 429 -17.95 -0.91 -2.57
N LEU A 430 -18.50 0.05 -1.85
CA LEU A 430 -17.93 0.56 -0.58
C LEU A 430 -18.86 0.29 0.60
N GLU A 431 -18.38 -0.38 1.61
CA GLU A 431 -19.02 -0.45 2.94
C GLU A 431 -18.44 0.64 3.87
N SER A 432 -17.14 0.93 3.70
CA SER A 432 -16.44 1.96 4.47
C SER A 432 -15.33 2.63 3.64
N PHE A 433 -15.01 3.90 3.95
CA PHE A 433 -13.95 4.66 3.27
C PHE A 433 -12.54 4.36 3.80
N GLY A 434 -12.42 3.84 5.03
CA GLY A 434 -11.17 3.84 5.76
C GLY A 434 -10.81 5.28 6.18
N ASN A 435 -10.11 6.03 5.33
CA ASN A 435 -9.79 7.43 5.55
C ASN A 435 -10.63 8.34 4.61
N PRO A 436 -11.73 8.96 5.09
CA PRO A 436 -12.63 9.78 4.27
C PRO A 436 -11.96 11.03 3.68
N ARG A 437 -11.01 11.63 4.43
CA ARG A 437 -10.27 12.82 3.95
C ARG A 437 -9.36 12.47 2.77
N ARG A 438 -8.68 11.31 2.85
CA ARG A 438 -7.86 10.79 1.76
C ARG A 438 -8.75 10.46 0.56
N PHE A 439 -9.86 9.77 0.77
CA PHE A 439 -10.84 9.47 -0.28
C PHE A 439 -11.32 10.74 -1.00
N ALA A 440 -11.78 11.75 -0.25
CA ALA A 440 -12.27 13.00 -0.83
C ALA A 440 -11.23 13.71 -1.72
N ARG A 441 -9.98 13.72 -1.27
CA ARG A 441 -8.87 14.33 -2.00
C ARG A 441 -8.57 13.57 -3.30
N LEU A 442 -8.51 12.23 -3.20
CA LEU A 442 -8.31 11.36 -4.36
C LEU A 442 -9.45 11.46 -5.35
N ALA A 443 -10.69 11.38 -4.88
CA ALA A 443 -11.87 11.43 -5.73
C ALA A 443 -11.96 12.75 -6.54
N ARG A 444 -11.68 13.90 -5.91
CA ARG A 444 -11.61 15.19 -6.62
C ARG A 444 -10.53 15.25 -7.68
N ARG A 445 -9.37 14.65 -7.42
CA ARG A 445 -8.24 14.64 -8.35
C ARG A 445 -8.47 13.67 -9.49
N VAL A 446 -8.79 12.43 -9.16
CA VAL A 446 -8.93 11.34 -10.13
C VAL A 446 -10.21 11.49 -10.95
N GLY A 447 -11.31 11.89 -10.33
CA GLY A 447 -12.61 12.08 -11.01
C GLY A 447 -12.59 13.11 -12.15
N ARG A 448 -11.59 14.00 -12.18
CA ARG A 448 -11.37 14.91 -13.31
C ARG A 448 -10.78 14.23 -14.54
N LYS A 449 -10.15 13.09 -14.38
CA LYS A 449 -9.49 12.31 -15.45
C LYS A 449 -10.29 11.05 -15.79
N LYS A 450 -10.76 10.35 -14.76
CA LYS A 450 -11.46 9.07 -14.84
C LYS A 450 -12.67 9.11 -13.90
N PRO A 451 -13.89 8.92 -14.39
CA PRO A 451 -15.08 8.90 -13.55
C PRO A 451 -14.97 7.85 -12.44
N LEU A 452 -15.47 8.21 -11.24
CA LEU A 452 -15.64 7.28 -10.13
C LEU A 452 -17.13 7.02 -9.93
N LEU A 453 -17.54 5.78 -10.05
CA LEU A 453 -18.91 5.33 -9.84
C LEU A 453 -18.95 4.44 -8.59
N VAL A 454 -19.82 4.75 -7.66
CA VAL A 454 -19.88 4.11 -6.35
C VAL A 454 -21.27 3.56 -6.07
N VAL A 455 -21.32 2.31 -5.63
CA VAL A 455 -22.48 1.74 -4.91
C VAL A 455 -22.10 1.57 -3.44
N ARG A 456 -22.97 2.08 -2.57
CA ARG A 456 -22.80 1.95 -1.12
C ARG A 456 -24.14 1.67 -0.45
N PRO A 457 -24.22 0.62 0.42
CA PRO A 457 -25.44 0.37 1.18
C PRO A 457 -25.72 1.49 2.18
N GLY A 458 -27.00 1.81 2.34
CA GLY A 458 -27.47 2.85 3.26
C GLY A 458 -27.30 4.28 2.71
N ARG A 459 -28.09 5.20 3.26
CA ARG A 459 -28.01 6.64 2.97
C ARG A 459 -27.52 7.37 4.20
N ASP A 460 -26.42 8.11 4.05
CA ASP A 460 -25.83 8.98 5.06
C ASP A 460 -25.68 10.38 4.45
N PRO A 461 -26.37 11.41 4.97
CA PRO A 461 -26.32 12.77 4.41
C PRO A 461 -24.89 13.34 4.32
N VAL A 462 -24.00 12.97 5.23
CA VAL A 462 -22.59 13.40 5.21
C VAL A 462 -21.87 12.78 4.03
N VAL A 463 -22.09 11.49 3.78
CA VAL A 463 -21.51 10.76 2.65
C VAL A 463 -22.07 11.27 1.33
N GLU A 464 -23.39 11.54 1.24
CA GLU A 464 -24.01 12.13 0.05
C GLU A 464 -23.38 13.49 -0.29
N THR A 465 -23.20 14.32 0.74
CA THR A 465 -22.53 15.61 0.57
C THR A 465 -21.09 15.44 0.10
N LEU A 466 -20.37 14.45 0.66
CA LEU A 466 -19.00 14.14 0.24
C LEU A 466 -18.95 13.75 -1.24
N PHE A 467 -19.84 12.86 -1.71
CA PHE A 467 -19.89 12.45 -3.12
C PHE A 467 -20.18 13.63 -4.05
N LYS A 468 -21.20 14.44 -3.73
CA LYS A 468 -21.52 15.66 -4.50
C LYS A 468 -20.33 16.63 -4.57
N GLN A 469 -19.62 16.87 -3.46
CA GLN A 469 -18.48 17.78 -3.42
C GLN A 469 -17.23 17.25 -4.15
N THR A 470 -17.15 15.94 -4.35
CA THR A 470 -15.98 15.29 -4.96
C THR A 470 -16.20 14.87 -6.40
N GLY A 471 -17.43 15.02 -6.94
CA GLY A 471 -17.78 14.61 -8.30
C GLY A 471 -17.88 13.08 -8.47
N VAL A 472 -18.06 12.35 -7.36
CA VAL A 472 -18.33 10.91 -7.39
C VAL A 472 -19.76 10.68 -7.81
N VAL A 473 -19.97 9.85 -8.83
CA VAL A 473 -21.29 9.41 -9.25
C VAL A 473 -21.73 8.28 -8.34
N ARG A 474 -22.88 8.44 -7.67
CA ARG A 474 -23.48 7.41 -6.86
C ARG A 474 -24.59 6.70 -7.63
N ALA A 475 -24.52 5.38 -7.70
CA ALA A 475 -25.64 4.54 -8.10
C ALA A 475 -26.40 4.03 -6.86
N GLU A 476 -27.71 3.97 -6.95
CA GLU A 476 -28.59 3.55 -5.86
C GLU A 476 -28.58 2.03 -5.64
N ASN A 477 -28.33 1.28 -6.71
CA ASN A 477 -28.26 -0.18 -6.72
C ASN A 477 -27.31 -0.67 -7.81
N LEU A 478 -27.15 -1.99 -7.92
CA LEU A 478 -26.24 -2.60 -8.90
C LEU A 478 -26.74 -2.45 -10.34
N GLU A 479 -28.05 -2.49 -10.59
CA GLU A 479 -28.63 -2.33 -11.93
C GLU A 479 -28.30 -0.96 -12.49
N GLU A 480 -28.59 0.10 -11.74
CA GLU A 480 -28.24 1.48 -12.11
C GLU A 480 -26.72 1.65 -12.29
N MET A 481 -25.91 1.01 -11.44
CA MET A 481 -24.46 1.02 -11.61
C MET A 481 -24.04 0.44 -12.96
N PHE A 482 -24.65 -0.65 -13.40
CA PHE A 482 -24.33 -1.27 -14.68
C PHE A 482 -24.77 -0.40 -15.87
N ASP A 483 -25.95 0.21 -15.80
CA ASP A 483 -26.44 1.12 -16.84
C ASP A 483 -25.50 2.33 -17.01
N ILE A 484 -25.14 2.97 -15.90
CA ILE A 484 -24.20 4.09 -15.90
C ILE A 484 -22.81 3.62 -16.39
N ALA A 485 -22.33 2.47 -15.92
CA ALA A 485 -21.03 1.94 -16.32
C ALA A 485 -21.00 1.62 -17.81
N ALA A 486 -22.04 1.01 -18.38
CA ALA A 486 -22.13 0.73 -19.80
C ALA A 486 -22.15 2.02 -20.62
N LEU A 487 -22.93 3.03 -20.21
CA LEU A 487 -22.95 4.33 -20.86
C LEU A 487 -21.54 4.96 -20.88
N MET A 488 -20.88 5.02 -19.72
CA MET A 488 -19.55 5.66 -19.58
C MET A 488 -18.42 4.87 -20.26
N ALA A 489 -18.56 3.55 -20.40
CA ALA A 489 -17.55 2.71 -21.03
C ALA A 489 -17.60 2.76 -22.57
N TYR A 490 -18.80 2.91 -23.14
CA TYR A 490 -19.02 2.84 -24.58
C TYR A 490 -19.29 4.17 -25.27
N GLN A 491 -19.54 5.23 -24.49
CA GLN A 491 -19.80 6.56 -25.01
C GLN A 491 -18.72 7.55 -24.55
N PRO A 492 -18.40 8.58 -25.37
CA PRO A 492 -17.56 9.66 -24.90
C PRO A 492 -18.23 10.41 -23.75
N LEU A 493 -17.44 10.84 -22.78
CA LEU A 493 -17.96 11.69 -21.71
C LEU A 493 -18.47 13.01 -22.26
N PRO A 494 -19.65 13.50 -21.82
CA PRO A 494 -20.20 14.77 -22.30
C PRO A 494 -19.31 15.93 -21.86
N GLU A 495 -19.07 16.89 -22.78
CA GLU A 495 -18.27 18.10 -22.52
C GLU A 495 -19.06 19.19 -21.76
N GLY A 496 -20.36 19.00 -21.55
CA GLY A 496 -21.20 19.97 -20.86
C GLY A 496 -22.62 19.46 -20.54
N PRO A 497 -23.47 20.29 -19.92
CA PRO A 497 -24.76 19.86 -19.39
C PRO A 497 -25.89 19.87 -20.44
N LYS A 498 -25.61 20.13 -21.71
CA LYS A 498 -26.63 20.23 -22.75
C LYS A 498 -26.93 18.85 -23.33
N VAL A 499 -28.18 18.45 -23.28
CA VAL A 499 -28.68 17.18 -23.82
C VAL A 499 -29.72 17.48 -24.92
N ALA A 500 -29.65 16.74 -26.03
CA ALA A 500 -30.64 16.74 -27.06
C ALA A 500 -31.42 15.43 -27.03
N LEU A 501 -32.76 15.51 -26.97
CA LEU A 501 -33.68 14.38 -27.04
C LEU A 501 -34.17 14.21 -28.46
N LEU A 502 -33.90 13.07 -29.09
CA LEU A 502 -34.41 12.70 -30.40
C LEU A 502 -35.30 11.48 -30.27
N THR A 503 -36.60 11.64 -30.56
CA THR A 503 -37.57 10.57 -30.45
C THR A 503 -38.68 10.77 -31.48
N ASN A 504 -39.34 9.71 -31.86
CA ASN A 504 -40.53 9.72 -32.73
C ASN A 504 -41.84 9.63 -31.96
N ALA A 505 -41.80 9.66 -30.61
CA ALA A 505 -42.98 9.52 -29.75
C ALA A 505 -42.99 10.56 -28.60
N TYR A 506 -44.14 11.15 -28.34
CA TYR A 506 -44.30 12.17 -27.31
C TYR A 506 -44.10 11.64 -25.88
N GLY A 507 -44.67 10.46 -25.57
CA GLY A 507 -44.56 9.87 -24.23
C GLY A 507 -43.12 9.66 -23.76
N PRO A 508 -42.26 8.94 -24.51
CA PRO A 508 -40.83 8.80 -24.20
C PRO A 508 -40.10 10.15 -24.10
N ALA A 509 -40.43 11.14 -24.92
CA ALA A 509 -39.84 12.48 -24.83
C ALA A 509 -40.12 13.14 -23.48
N MET A 510 -41.36 13.06 -23.01
CA MET A 510 -41.77 13.66 -21.73
C MET A 510 -41.09 12.98 -20.55
N LEU A 511 -41.05 11.63 -20.54
CA LEU A 511 -40.36 10.87 -19.49
C LEU A 511 -38.84 11.17 -19.44
N ALA A 512 -38.21 11.27 -20.59
CA ALA A 512 -36.80 11.62 -20.65
C ALA A 512 -36.52 13.07 -20.20
N ALA A 513 -37.38 14.00 -20.57
CA ALA A 513 -37.29 15.41 -20.14
C ALA A 513 -37.53 15.60 -18.65
N GLU A 514 -38.39 14.77 -18.04
CA GLU A 514 -38.65 14.81 -16.60
C GLU A 514 -37.48 14.23 -15.81
N ALA A 515 -36.72 13.26 -16.39
CA ALA A 515 -35.56 12.64 -15.78
C ALA A 515 -34.30 13.52 -15.84
N LEU A 516 -34.24 14.52 -16.73
CA LEU A 516 -33.10 15.46 -16.92
C LEU A 516 -33.26 16.72 -16.06
#